data_01d1c0845840db2d156dd9aa30889bb7
#
_entry.id   01d1c0845840db2d156dd9aa30889bb7
#
_cell.length_a   1.000
_cell.length_b   1.000
_cell.length_c   1.000
_cell.angle_alpha   90.00
_cell.angle_beta   90.00
_cell.angle_gamma   90.00
#
_symmetry.space_group_name_H-M   'P 1'
#
loop_
_entity.id
_entity.type
_entity.pdbx_description
1 polymer ?
#
loop_
_entity_poly.entity_id
_entity_poly.type
_entity_poly.pdbx_seq_one_letter_code
_entity_poly.pdbx_strand_id
1 'polypeptide(L)' 'MTTKERFVEYLKFKGMGQTAFEELAGLSRGAIAKKTGFNADSIEKIAIACPDLNINWLVTGIGKMLNTTYDIT' A
#
# COMPACT_ATOMS: atom_id res chain seq x y z
N MET A 1 -12.48 6.06 5.31
CA MET A 1 -11.10 6.08 4.81
C MET A 1 -11.04 5.47 3.42
N THR A 2 -10.37 6.14 2.49
CA THR A 2 -10.24 5.62 1.14
C THR A 2 -9.04 4.67 1.06
N THR A 3 -8.96 3.92 -0.04
CA THR A 3 -7.81 3.06 -0.28
C THR A 3 -6.51 3.86 -0.25
N LYS A 4 -6.52 5.04 -0.85
CA LYS A 4 -5.35 5.90 -0.86
C LYS A 4 -4.95 6.32 0.56
N GLU A 5 -5.92 6.70 1.36
CA GLU A 5 -5.64 7.12 2.73
C GLU A 5 -5.07 5.96 3.55
N ARG A 6 -5.62 4.77 3.36
CA ARG A 6 -5.09 3.59 4.04
C ARG A 6 -3.65 3.33 3.63
N PHE A 7 -3.34 3.49 2.36
CA PHE A 7 -1.98 3.26 1.91
C PHE A 7 -1.00 4.30 2.47
N VAL A 8 -1.43 5.56 2.54
CA VAL A 8 -0.60 6.60 3.15
C VAL A 8 -0.33 6.25 4.62
N GLU A 9 -1.33 5.73 5.31
CA GLU A 9 -1.15 5.31 6.70
C GLU A 9 -0.13 4.20 6.82
N TYR A 10 -0.17 3.23 5.91
CA TYR A 10 0.82 2.17 5.87
C TYR A 10 2.23 2.72 5.66
N LEU A 11 2.37 3.68 4.74
CA LEU A 11 3.68 4.27 4.48
C LEU A 11 4.20 5.00 5.72
N LYS A 12 3.33 5.70 6.43
CA LYS A 12 3.74 6.35 7.69
C LYS A 12 4.23 5.32 8.69
N PHE A 13 3.53 4.20 8.78
CA PHE A 13 3.93 3.13 9.69
C PHE A 13 5.32 2.62 9.32
N LYS A 14 5.63 2.49 8.05
CA LYS A 14 6.93 2.02 7.60
C LYS A 14 7.99 3.11 7.61
N GLY A 15 7.60 4.36 7.83
CA GLY A 15 8.55 5.46 7.79
C GLY A 15 9.05 5.79 6.39
N MET A 16 8.23 5.54 5.38
CA MET A 16 8.64 5.71 3.99
C MET A 16 7.85 6.83 3.33
N GLY A 17 8.53 7.66 2.54
CA GLY A 17 7.87 8.72 1.78
C GLY A 17 7.20 8.18 0.52
N GLN A 18 6.23 8.94 0.01
CA GLN A 18 5.50 8.52 -1.18
C GLN A 18 6.40 8.40 -2.41
N THR A 19 7.25 9.40 -2.62
CA THR A 19 8.15 9.38 -3.78
C THR A 19 9.11 8.18 -3.70
N ALA A 20 9.66 7.93 -2.53
CA ALA A 20 10.58 6.81 -2.36
C ALA A 20 9.88 5.49 -2.66
N PHE A 21 8.62 5.35 -2.23
CA PHE A 21 7.90 4.13 -2.52
C PHE A 21 7.57 3.99 -4.01
N GLU A 22 7.21 5.09 -4.66
CA GLU A 22 6.93 5.05 -6.09
C GLU A 22 8.12 4.51 -6.87
N GLU A 23 9.31 4.97 -6.51
CA GLU A 23 10.51 4.47 -7.16
C GLU A 23 10.75 3.00 -6.87
N LEU A 24 10.56 2.61 -5.63
CA LEU A 24 10.78 1.21 -5.24
C LEU A 24 9.84 0.26 -5.96
N ALA A 25 8.58 0.65 -6.09
CA ALA A 25 7.56 -0.22 -6.66
C ALA A 25 7.42 -0.09 -8.18
N GLY A 26 8.14 0.82 -8.79
CA GLY A 26 8.04 1.04 -10.22
C GLY A 26 6.78 1.77 -10.63
N LEU A 27 6.24 2.58 -9.74
CA LEU A 27 5.06 3.39 -10.03
C LEU A 27 5.48 4.71 -10.67
N SER A 28 4.54 5.30 -11.41
CA SER A 28 4.76 6.63 -11.97
C SER A 28 4.86 7.65 -10.85
N ARG A 29 5.66 8.68 -11.08
CA ARG A 29 5.78 9.76 -10.11
C ARG A 29 4.41 10.38 -9.89
N GLY A 30 4.04 10.55 -8.64
CA GLY A 30 2.75 11.13 -8.29
C GLY A 30 1.59 10.17 -8.33
N ALA A 31 1.83 8.88 -8.60
CA ALA A 31 0.76 7.90 -8.68
C ALA A 31 -0.03 7.81 -7.38
N ILE A 32 0.65 7.91 -6.25
CA ILE A 32 -0.01 7.79 -4.95
C ILE A 32 -0.88 9.00 -4.68
N ALA A 33 -0.48 10.17 -5.17
CA ALA A 33 -1.20 11.41 -4.91
C ALA A 33 -2.37 11.65 -5.87
N LYS A 34 -2.56 10.80 -6.88
CA LYS A 34 -3.64 11.00 -7.85
C LYS A 34 -5.01 10.90 -7.18
N LYS A 35 -5.91 11.78 -7.59
CA LYS A 35 -7.26 11.78 -7.04
C LYS A 35 -8.06 10.55 -7.43
N THR A 36 -7.75 9.96 -8.57
CA THR A 36 -8.50 8.81 -9.08
C THR A 36 -8.25 7.54 -8.28
N GLY A 37 -7.29 7.56 -7.37
CA GLY A 37 -6.97 6.38 -6.59
C GLY A 37 -6.14 5.39 -7.37
N PHE A 38 -6.12 4.15 -6.90
CA PHE A 38 -5.29 3.12 -7.49
C PHE A 38 -6.10 2.27 -8.46
N ASN A 39 -5.48 1.91 -9.58
CA ASN A 39 -6.08 0.92 -10.48
C ASN A 39 -5.50 -0.46 -10.15
N ALA A 40 -5.97 -1.49 -10.86
CA ALA A 40 -5.55 -2.85 -10.60
C ALA A 40 -4.05 -3.04 -10.77
N ASP A 41 -3.47 -2.38 -11.78
CA ASP A 41 -2.04 -2.50 -12.02
C ASP A 41 -1.23 -1.91 -10.88
N SER A 42 -1.65 -0.76 -10.37
CA SER A 42 -0.98 -0.15 -9.22
C SER A 42 -1.07 -1.03 -7.98
N ILE A 43 -2.23 -1.61 -7.74
CA ILE A 43 -2.41 -2.49 -6.58
C ILE A 43 -1.54 -3.74 -6.70
N GLU A 44 -1.42 -4.28 -7.90
CA GLU A 44 -0.54 -5.42 -8.10
C GLU A 44 0.91 -5.07 -7.76
N LYS A 45 1.38 -3.92 -8.23
CA LYS A 45 2.74 -3.49 -7.93
C LYS A 45 2.95 -3.27 -6.45
N ILE A 46 1.95 -2.70 -5.78
CA ILE A 46 2.01 -2.51 -4.34
C ILE A 46 2.08 -3.85 -3.62
N ALA A 47 1.28 -4.81 -4.04
CA ALA A 47 1.27 -6.12 -3.40
C ALA A 47 2.61 -6.81 -3.52
N ILE A 48 3.26 -6.68 -4.67
CA ILE A 48 4.57 -7.29 -4.88
C ILE A 48 5.63 -6.61 -4.04
N ALA A 49 5.57 -5.28 -3.96
CA ALA A 49 6.57 -4.51 -3.22
C ALA A 49 6.37 -4.60 -1.71
N CYS A 50 5.16 -4.88 -1.26
CA CYS A 50 4.81 -4.88 0.16
C CYS A 50 4.19 -6.21 0.56
N PRO A 51 4.99 -7.27 0.69
CA PRO A 51 4.43 -8.58 1.02
C PRO A 51 3.79 -8.65 2.40
N ASP A 52 4.15 -7.74 3.30
CA ASP A 52 3.56 -7.70 4.63
C ASP A 52 2.26 -6.90 4.69
N LEU A 53 1.91 -6.19 3.64
CA LEU A 53 0.69 -5.40 3.62
C LEU A 53 -0.51 -6.28 3.30
N ASN A 54 -1.54 -6.17 4.14
CA ASN A 54 -2.78 -6.90 3.89
C ASN A 54 -3.58 -6.17 2.81
N ILE A 55 -3.56 -6.72 1.60
CA ILE A 55 -4.23 -6.08 0.47
C ILE A 55 -5.74 -6.02 0.68
N ASN A 56 -6.32 -7.02 1.33
CA ASN A 56 -7.75 -6.95 1.62
C ASN A 56 -8.09 -5.74 2.47
N TRP A 57 -7.28 -5.48 3.49
CA TRP A 57 -7.46 -4.28 4.31
C TRP A 57 -7.27 -3.01 3.47
N LEU A 58 -6.26 -3.01 2.61
CA LEU A 58 -5.99 -1.84 1.79
C LEU A 58 -7.19 -1.47 0.91
N VAL A 59 -7.82 -2.47 0.32
CA VAL A 59 -8.91 -2.22 -0.63
C VAL A 59 -10.25 -2.02 0.07
N THR A 60 -10.54 -2.79 1.11
CA THR A 60 -11.86 -2.78 1.73
C THR A 60 -11.91 -2.08 3.09
N GLY A 61 -10.79 -1.93 3.75
CA GLY A 61 -10.76 -1.40 5.12
C GLY A 61 -11.10 -2.43 6.17
N ILE A 62 -11.32 -3.67 5.76
CA ILE A 62 -11.69 -4.73 6.69
C ILE A 62 -10.44 -5.54 7.05
N GLY A 63 -10.29 -5.84 8.34
CA GLY A 63 -9.15 -6.60 8.81
C GLY A 63 -8.04 -5.71 9.34
N LYS A 64 -6.84 -6.23 9.35
CA LYS A 64 -5.69 -5.51 9.89
C LYS A 64 -4.76 -5.05 8.77
N MET A 65 -4.03 -3.97 9.04
CA MET A 65 -3.11 -3.40 8.08
C MET A 65 -2.07 -4.41 7.59
N LEU A 66 -1.55 -5.24 8.47
CA LEU A 66 -0.47 -6.15 8.13
C LEU A 66 -0.91 -7.59 8.17
N ASN A 67 -0.28 -8.39 7.32
CA ASN A 67 -0.43 -9.84 7.40
C ASN A 67 0.39 -10.32 8.59
N THR A 68 -0.25 -10.99 9.53
CA THR A 68 0.43 -11.37 10.76
C THR A 68 0.59 -12.87 10.93
N THR A 69 0.24 -13.63 9.92
CA THR A 69 0.28 -15.09 10.06
C THR A 69 1.68 -15.63 10.27
N TYR A 70 2.68 -14.90 9.84
CA TYR A 70 4.05 -15.38 9.95
C TYR A 70 4.67 -15.19 11.33
N ASP A 71 4.04 -14.43 12.17
CA ASP A 71 4.63 -14.13 13.47
C ASP A 71 4.39 -15.23 14.49
N ILE A 72 3.76 -16.29 14.08
CA ILE A 72 3.49 -17.39 14.97
C ILE A 72 4.73 -18.18 15.37
N THR A 73 5.72 -18.10 14.56
CA THR A 73 6.97 -18.83 14.81
C THR A 73 7.68 -18.42 16.08
#